data_09d4866e7e58b46aba86ad6c656ac535
#
_entry.id   09d4866e7e58b46aba86ad6c656ac535
#
_cell.length_a   1.000
_cell.length_b   1.000
_cell.length_c   1.000
_cell.angle_alpha   90.00
_cell.angle_beta   90.00
_cell.angle_gamma   90.00
#
_symmetry.space_group_name_H-M   'P 1'
#
loop_
_entity.id
_entity.type
_entity.pdbx_description
1 polymer ?
#
loop_
_entity_poly.entity_id
_entity_poly.type
_entity_poly.pdbx_seq_one_letter_code
_entity_poly.pdbx_strand_id
1 'polypeptide(L)'
;MIGIEEIKKILPHREPFLMVDRVDELEPGVLAKGVKAVSGNEWFFMGHFAETKIMPGVLIVEALAQMGGIALLTLPEMKGKLAFLGRIKNARFNDKVVPGDSLRLETTIDVLKDTIGMGTGIAYVGDKKVASASLVFAIGEEE
;
A
#
# COMPACT_ATOMS: atom_id res chain seq x y z
N MET A 1 -10.62 12.70 3.44
CA MET A 1 -9.28 12.47 3.98
C MET A 1 -9.33 11.62 5.23
N ILE A 2 -8.54 10.57 5.29
CA ILE A 2 -8.52 9.62 6.41
C ILE A 2 -7.13 9.59 7.00
N GLY A 3 -7.03 9.82 8.33
CA GLY A 3 -5.77 9.78 9.05
C GLY A 3 -5.45 8.39 9.60
N ILE A 4 -4.31 8.30 10.29
CA ILE A 4 -3.75 7.02 10.74
C ILE A 4 -4.69 6.25 11.68
N GLU A 5 -5.43 6.96 12.54
CA GLU A 5 -6.32 6.28 13.49
C GLU A 5 -7.48 5.57 12.79
N GLU A 6 -8.04 6.19 11.73
CA GLU A 6 -9.07 5.56 10.93
C GLU A 6 -8.51 4.41 10.08
N ILE A 7 -7.30 4.58 9.56
CA ILE A 7 -6.62 3.53 8.80
C ILE A 7 -6.46 2.27 9.67
N LYS A 8 -6.11 2.43 10.94
CA LYS A 8 -5.94 1.32 11.88
C LYS A 8 -7.26 0.57 12.18
N LYS A 9 -8.39 1.21 11.94
CA LYS A 9 -9.69 0.55 12.08
C LYS A 9 -10.04 -0.28 10.84
N ILE A 10 -9.39 -0.02 9.72
CA ILE A 10 -9.62 -0.71 8.46
C ILE A 10 -8.60 -1.84 8.27
N LEU A 11 -7.32 -1.55 8.49
CA LEU A 11 -6.22 -2.49 8.30
C LEU A 11 -5.77 -3.09 9.65
N PRO A 12 -5.41 -4.39 9.68
CA PRO A 12 -4.83 -5.01 10.87
C PRO A 12 -3.37 -4.66 11.08
N HIS A 13 -2.70 -4.16 10.04
CA HIS A 13 -1.28 -3.79 10.07
C HIS A 13 -1.01 -2.75 11.16
N ARG A 14 0.17 -2.84 11.78
CA ARG A 14 0.60 -1.88 12.81
C ARG A 14 2.04 -1.49 12.57
N GLU A 15 2.43 -0.37 13.17
CA GLU A 15 3.82 0.07 13.12
C GLU A 15 4.75 -1.02 13.62
N PRO A 16 5.90 -1.26 13.01
CA PRO A 16 6.48 -0.47 11.92
C PRO A 16 6.08 -0.92 10.52
N PHE A 17 5.21 -1.91 10.37
CA PHE A 17 4.84 -2.48 9.07
C PHE A 17 3.74 -1.72 8.35
N LEU A 18 2.95 -0.94 9.08
CA LEU A 18 1.91 -0.08 8.49
C LEU A 18 2.59 1.04 7.70
N MET A 19 2.32 1.11 6.39
CA MET A 19 3.00 2.02 5.48
C MET A 19 2.06 2.97 4.74
N VAL A 20 0.87 3.21 5.28
CA VAL A 20 -0.04 4.23 4.78
C VAL A 20 -0.28 5.23 5.88
N ASP A 21 0.16 6.48 5.68
CA ASP A 21 0.04 7.53 6.68
C ASP A 21 -1.25 8.35 6.54
N ARG A 22 -1.77 8.43 5.32
CA ARG A 22 -2.96 9.22 5.03
C ARG A 22 -3.63 8.70 3.75
N VAL A 23 -4.95 8.70 3.74
CA VAL A 23 -5.73 8.42 2.54
C VAL A 23 -6.40 9.71 2.10
N ASP A 24 -6.14 10.14 0.87
CA ASP A 24 -6.67 11.37 0.32
C ASP A 24 -7.95 11.16 -0.50
N GLU A 25 -8.07 10.02 -1.15
CA GLU A 25 -9.21 9.68 -1.98
C GLU A 25 -9.56 8.21 -1.77
N LEU A 26 -10.83 7.93 -1.54
CA LEU A 26 -11.30 6.57 -1.29
C LEU A 26 -12.65 6.36 -1.92
N GLU A 27 -12.75 5.34 -2.76
CA GLU A 27 -14.01 4.84 -3.28
C GLU A 27 -14.04 3.33 -3.01
N PRO A 28 -14.82 2.88 -2.00
CA PRO A 28 -14.81 1.47 -1.59
C PRO A 28 -15.04 0.50 -2.74
N GLY A 29 -14.19 -0.50 -2.84
CA GLY A 29 -14.23 -1.49 -3.91
C GLY A 29 -13.66 -1.02 -5.25
N VAL A 30 -13.25 0.24 -5.36
CA VAL A 30 -12.80 0.83 -6.62
C VAL A 30 -11.36 1.32 -6.56
N LEU A 31 -11.08 2.22 -5.61
CA LEU A 31 -9.73 2.78 -5.50
C LEU A 31 -9.46 3.37 -4.11
N ALA A 32 -8.18 3.50 -3.81
CA ALA A 32 -7.70 4.30 -2.69
C ALA A 32 -6.40 4.96 -3.09
N LYS A 33 -6.23 6.21 -2.73
CA LYS A 33 -5.04 7.01 -3.02
C LYS A 33 -4.62 7.75 -1.76
N GLY A 34 -3.33 7.79 -1.52
CA GLY A 34 -2.83 8.46 -0.32
C GLY A 34 -1.31 8.50 -0.31
N VAL A 35 -0.75 8.58 0.89
CA VAL A 35 0.67 8.91 1.08
C VAL A 35 1.30 8.05 2.15
N LYS A 36 2.55 7.65 1.89
CA LYS A 36 3.52 7.28 2.91
C LYS A 36 4.59 8.36 2.96
N ALA A 37 4.79 8.97 4.11
CA ALA A 37 5.92 9.86 4.35
C ALA A 37 7.17 9.01 4.60
N VAL A 38 8.24 9.25 3.84
CA VAL A 38 9.48 8.50 3.96
C VAL A 38 10.47 9.31 4.79
N SER A 39 10.64 8.91 6.04
CA SER A 39 11.53 9.57 7.00
C SER A 39 12.89 8.88 7.04
N GLY A 40 13.93 9.61 7.45
CA GLY A 40 15.23 9.03 7.73
C GLY A 40 15.26 8.06 8.91
N ASN A 41 14.19 8.05 9.71
CA ASN A 41 14.04 7.17 10.88
C ASN A 41 13.35 5.83 10.55
N GLU A 42 13.08 5.55 9.29
CA GLU A 42 12.46 4.27 8.92
C GLU A 42 13.36 3.09 9.28
N TRP A 43 12.78 2.05 9.86
CA TRP A 43 13.51 0.87 10.30
C TRP A 43 14.29 0.18 9.17
N PHE A 44 13.74 0.17 7.96
CA PHE A 44 14.35 -0.54 6.83
C PHE A 44 15.64 0.13 6.32
N PHE A 45 15.86 1.41 6.65
CA PHE A 45 17.09 2.09 6.25
C PHE A 45 18.31 1.65 7.04
N MET A 46 18.12 0.97 8.17
CA MET A 46 19.24 0.46 8.96
C MET A 46 20.08 -0.56 8.18
N GLY A 47 19.44 -1.31 7.30
CA GLY A 47 20.13 -2.34 6.53
C GLY A 47 20.03 -2.18 5.02
N HIS A 48 19.34 -1.17 4.53
CA HIS A 48 19.11 -1.02 3.09
C HIS A 48 19.31 0.42 2.62
N PHE A 49 20.47 0.94 2.57
CA PHE A 49 21.73 0.32 2.94
C PHE A 49 22.42 1.19 4.00
N ALA A 50 23.43 0.66 4.70
CA ALA A 50 24.07 1.37 5.81
C ALA A 50 24.56 2.79 5.45
N GLU A 51 25.15 2.97 4.27
CA GLU A 51 25.69 4.26 3.82
C GLU A 51 24.82 4.96 2.78
N THR A 52 23.88 4.25 2.17
CA THR A 52 22.99 4.81 1.14
C THR A 52 21.58 4.33 1.43
N LYS A 53 20.73 5.23 1.89
CA LYS A 53 19.39 4.89 2.30
C LYS A 53 18.44 4.89 1.12
N ILE A 54 17.95 3.70 0.79
CA ILE A 54 16.99 3.47 -0.29
C ILE A 54 15.85 2.61 0.24
N MET A 55 14.61 3.04 0.03
CA MET A 55 13.46 2.24 0.44
C MET A 55 13.41 0.96 -0.40
N PRO A 56 13.35 -0.22 0.23
CA PRO A 56 13.25 -1.47 -0.51
C PRO A 56 12.03 -1.48 -1.42
N GLY A 57 12.24 -1.87 -2.69
CA GLY A 57 11.15 -1.91 -3.67
C GLY A 57 10.02 -2.82 -3.24
N VAL A 58 10.33 -3.95 -2.59
CA VAL A 58 9.30 -4.87 -2.10
C VAL A 58 8.39 -4.23 -1.05
N LEU A 59 8.91 -3.26 -0.28
CA LEU A 59 8.11 -2.52 0.70
C LEU A 59 7.23 -1.45 0.03
N ILE A 60 7.65 -0.90 -1.09
CA ILE A 60 6.80 -0.02 -1.89
C ILE A 60 5.59 -0.81 -2.41
N VAL A 61 5.83 -2.02 -2.90
CA VAL A 61 4.75 -2.91 -3.35
C VAL A 61 3.83 -3.26 -2.18
N GLU A 62 4.38 -3.54 -0.99
CA GLU A 62 3.58 -3.78 0.20
C GLU A 62 2.72 -2.56 0.56
N ALA A 63 3.27 -1.36 0.46
CA ALA A 63 2.51 -0.12 0.72
C ALA A 63 1.34 0.02 -0.27
N LEU A 64 1.57 -0.29 -1.54
CA LEU A 64 0.51 -0.31 -2.56
C LEU A 64 -0.55 -1.37 -2.25
N ALA A 65 -0.13 -2.53 -1.74
CA ALA A 65 -1.05 -3.58 -1.33
C ALA A 65 -1.90 -3.14 -0.13
N GLN A 66 -1.30 -2.45 0.84
CA GLN A 66 -2.04 -1.91 1.98
C GLN A 66 -3.09 -0.90 1.52
N MET A 67 -2.74 -0.05 0.56
CA MET A 67 -3.69 0.89 -0.03
C MET A 67 -4.86 0.15 -0.70
N GLY A 68 -4.56 -0.93 -1.43
CA GLY A 68 -5.59 -1.78 -2.03
C GLY A 68 -6.46 -2.47 -0.99
N GLY A 69 -5.86 -2.89 0.12
CA GLY A 69 -6.57 -3.44 1.27
C GLY A 69 -7.58 -2.43 1.84
N ILE A 70 -7.21 -1.17 1.90
CA ILE A 70 -8.12 -0.11 2.34
C ILE A 70 -9.32 0.00 1.39
N ALA A 71 -9.08 -0.03 0.08
CA ALA A 71 -10.16 0.03 -0.90
C ALA A 71 -11.12 -1.17 -0.76
N LEU A 72 -10.59 -2.37 -0.50
CA LEU A 72 -11.41 -3.58 -0.39
C LEU A 72 -12.14 -3.66 0.95
N LEU A 73 -11.42 -3.43 2.06
CA LEU A 73 -11.96 -3.66 3.41
C LEU A 73 -12.90 -2.55 3.89
N THR A 74 -13.05 -1.48 3.14
CA THR A 74 -14.06 -0.46 3.39
C THR A 74 -15.42 -0.79 2.79
N LEU A 75 -15.50 -1.83 1.94
CA LEU A 75 -16.80 -2.37 1.52
C LEU A 75 -17.51 -2.95 2.75
N PRO A 76 -18.82 -2.67 2.92
CA PRO A 76 -19.55 -3.14 4.09
C PRO A 76 -19.46 -4.65 4.31
N GLU A 77 -19.54 -5.44 3.25
CA GLU A 77 -19.48 -6.92 3.32
C GLU A 77 -18.09 -7.45 3.64
N MET A 78 -17.07 -6.62 3.54
CA MET A 78 -15.67 -7.01 3.81
C MET A 78 -15.17 -6.50 5.15
N LYS A 79 -15.97 -5.71 5.85
CA LYS A 79 -15.56 -5.09 7.12
C LYS A 79 -15.15 -6.15 8.15
N GLY A 80 -13.99 -5.93 8.77
CA GLY A 80 -13.46 -6.85 9.80
C GLY A 80 -12.69 -8.04 9.24
N LYS A 81 -12.66 -8.18 7.93
CA LYS A 81 -11.90 -9.26 7.29
C LYS A 81 -10.45 -8.84 7.04
N LEU A 82 -9.64 -9.79 6.61
CA LEU A 82 -8.25 -9.56 6.22
C LEU A 82 -8.13 -9.66 4.69
N ALA A 83 -7.28 -8.81 4.14
CA ALA A 83 -6.91 -8.89 2.73
C ALA A 83 -5.45 -9.39 2.66
N PHE A 84 -5.27 -10.61 2.19
CA PHE A 84 -3.96 -11.20 2.02
C PHE A 84 -3.44 -10.94 0.62
N LEU A 85 -2.19 -10.51 0.51
CA LEU A 85 -1.54 -10.38 -0.78
C LEU A 85 -1.15 -11.77 -1.27
N GLY A 86 -1.93 -12.31 -2.20
CA GLY A 86 -1.74 -13.65 -2.70
C GLY A 86 -0.81 -13.77 -3.90
N ARG A 87 -0.66 -12.70 -4.68
CA ARG A 87 0.15 -12.73 -5.89
C ARG A 87 0.55 -11.34 -6.32
N ILE A 88 1.77 -11.23 -6.83
CA ILE A 88 2.31 -10.00 -7.43
C ILE A 88 2.72 -10.33 -8.85
N LYS A 89 2.28 -9.51 -9.80
CA LYS A 89 2.65 -9.65 -11.22
C LYS A 89 3.22 -8.33 -11.73
N ASN A 90 4.15 -8.44 -12.68
CA ASN A 90 4.65 -7.27 -13.42
C ASN A 90 5.16 -6.15 -12.51
N ALA A 91 5.81 -6.51 -11.41
CA ALA A 91 6.40 -5.51 -10.52
C ALA A 91 7.55 -4.79 -11.23
N ARG A 92 7.51 -3.46 -11.21
CA ARG A 92 8.51 -2.62 -11.85
C ARG A 92 9.00 -1.58 -10.87
N PHE A 93 10.30 -1.34 -10.88
CA PHE A 93 10.95 -0.37 -10.00
C PHE A 93 11.74 0.58 -10.90
N ASN A 94 11.17 1.77 -11.10
CA ASN A 94 11.68 2.72 -12.10
C ASN A 94 12.73 3.67 -11.53
N ASP A 95 12.66 3.95 -10.22
CA ASP A 95 13.58 4.86 -9.58
C ASP A 95 13.64 4.61 -8.07
N LYS A 96 14.63 5.22 -7.43
CA LYS A 96 14.87 5.12 -5.98
C LYS A 96 13.91 6.01 -5.21
N VAL A 97 13.53 5.54 -4.01
CA VAL A 97 12.82 6.32 -3.00
C VAL A 97 13.76 6.48 -1.82
N VAL A 98 13.98 7.71 -1.40
CA VAL A 98 14.98 8.07 -0.39
C VAL A 98 14.35 8.87 0.75
N PRO A 99 15.04 9.01 1.90
CA PRO A 99 14.53 9.83 3.01
C PRO A 99 14.19 11.25 2.56
N GLY A 100 13.06 11.75 3.00
CA GLY A 100 12.55 13.07 2.64
C GLY A 100 11.50 13.02 1.53
N ASP A 101 11.38 11.89 0.82
CA ASP A 101 10.36 11.76 -0.22
C ASP A 101 8.98 11.59 0.39
N SER A 102 7.99 12.13 -0.29
CA SER A 102 6.59 11.84 -0.03
C SER A 102 6.13 10.84 -1.10
N LEU A 103 5.90 9.62 -0.68
CA LEU A 103 5.54 8.54 -1.60
C LEU A 103 4.02 8.53 -1.78
N ARG A 104 3.56 8.94 -2.95
CA ARG A 104 2.14 8.92 -3.29
C ARG A 104 1.78 7.54 -3.81
N LEU A 105 0.77 6.93 -3.20
CA LEU A 105 0.33 5.57 -3.47
C LEU A 105 -1.06 5.60 -4.09
N GLU A 106 -1.24 4.95 -5.24
CA GLU A 106 -2.53 4.86 -5.92
C GLU A 106 -2.78 3.41 -6.28
N THR A 107 -3.84 2.84 -5.72
CA THR A 107 -4.21 1.46 -6.02
C THR A 107 -5.67 1.42 -6.45
N THR A 108 -5.92 0.85 -7.63
CA THR A 108 -7.26 0.64 -8.17
C THR A 108 -7.60 -0.83 -8.11
N ILE A 109 -8.87 -1.14 -7.87
CA ILE A 109 -9.37 -2.52 -7.90
C ILE A 109 -10.02 -2.72 -9.26
N ASP A 110 -9.40 -3.56 -10.07
CA ASP A 110 -9.83 -3.79 -11.45
C ASP A 110 -10.92 -4.86 -11.54
N VAL A 111 -10.83 -5.88 -10.68
CA VAL A 111 -11.78 -6.99 -10.62
C VAL A 111 -11.98 -7.39 -9.16
N LEU A 112 -13.23 -7.57 -8.77
CA LEU A 112 -13.57 -8.16 -7.48
C LEU A 112 -14.63 -9.22 -7.72
N LYS A 113 -14.28 -10.47 -7.45
CA LYS A 113 -15.20 -11.60 -7.62
C LYS A 113 -15.09 -12.50 -6.39
N ASP A 114 -16.20 -12.64 -5.67
CA ASP A 114 -16.25 -13.41 -4.43
C ASP A 114 -15.23 -12.89 -3.42
N THR A 115 -14.20 -13.67 -3.09
CA THR A 115 -13.16 -13.32 -2.13
C THR A 115 -11.83 -12.98 -2.79
N ILE A 116 -11.80 -12.83 -4.12
CA ILE A 116 -10.58 -12.52 -4.87
C ILE A 116 -10.70 -11.14 -5.47
N GLY A 117 -9.74 -10.26 -5.15
CA GLY A 117 -9.63 -8.95 -5.75
C GLY A 117 -8.36 -8.84 -6.57
N MET A 118 -8.44 -8.20 -7.72
CA MET A 118 -7.29 -7.90 -8.56
C MET A 118 -7.18 -6.39 -8.72
N GLY A 119 -5.98 -5.88 -8.56
CA GLY A 119 -5.76 -4.44 -8.65
C GLY A 119 -4.43 -4.07 -9.27
N THR A 120 -4.28 -2.78 -9.51
CA THR A 120 -3.06 -2.18 -10.04
C THR A 120 -2.63 -1.06 -9.11
N GLY A 121 -1.38 -1.14 -8.65
CA GLY A 121 -0.78 -0.12 -7.79
C GLY A 121 0.29 0.64 -8.54
N ILE A 122 0.32 1.95 -8.35
CA ILE A 122 1.35 2.83 -8.90
C ILE A 122 1.80 3.78 -7.80
N ALA A 123 3.11 3.89 -7.62
CA ALA A 123 3.72 4.80 -6.65
C ALA A 123 4.47 5.93 -7.36
N TYR A 124 4.34 7.14 -6.82
CA TYR A 124 4.97 8.34 -7.36
C TYR A 124 5.73 9.10 -6.30
N VAL A 125 6.79 9.77 -6.72
CA VAL A 125 7.44 10.83 -5.96
C VAL A 125 7.34 12.08 -6.84
N GLY A 126 6.56 13.08 -6.39
CA GLY A 126 6.18 14.18 -7.26
C GLY A 126 5.38 13.66 -8.44
N ASP A 127 5.79 14.03 -9.64
CA ASP A 127 5.15 13.56 -10.88
C ASP A 127 5.82 12.30 -11.46
N LYS A 128 6.86 11.80 -10.78
CA LYS A 128 7.66 10.70 -11.28
C LYS A 128 7.14 9.37 -10.76
N LYS A 129 6.81 8.48 -11.67
CA LYS A 129 6.43 7.10 -11.36
C LYS A 129 7.68 6.34 -10.91
N VAL A 130 7.69 5.86 -9.67
CA VAL A 130 8.84 5.14 -9.11
C VAL A 130 8.65 3.64 -9.05
N ALA A 131 7.42 3.16 -8.96
CA ALA A 131 7.14 1.73 -8.94
C ALA A 131 5.72 1.45 -9.38
N SER A 132 5.47 0.22 -9.83
CA SER A 132 4.13 -0.26 -10.14
C SER A 132 4.07 -1.77 -10.02
N ALA A 133 2.87 -2.30 -9.79
CA ALA A 133 2.64 -3.75 -9.74
C ALA A 133 1.17 -4.07 -9.96
N SER A 134 0.93 -5.27 -10.50
CA SER A 134 -0.40 -5.87 -10.48
C SER A 134 -0.49 -6.77 -9.26
N LEU A 135 -1.58 -6.66 -8.51
CA LEU A 135 -1.75 -7.29 -7.20
C LEU A 135 -2.99 -8.17 -7.20
N VAL A 136 -2.88 -9.33 -6.57
CA VAL A 136 -4.03 -10.21 -6.35
C VAL A 136 -4.21 -10.39 -4.86
N PHE A 137 -5.41 -10.10 -4.37
CA PHE A 137 -5.78 -10.20 -2.96
C PHE A 137 -6.72 -11.36 -2.74
N ALA A 138 -6.54 -12.06 -1.62
CA ALA A 138 -7.49 -13.03 -1.11
C ALA A 138 -8.10 -12.45 0.17
N ILE A 139 -9.42 -12.37 0.23
CA ILE A 139 -10.12 -11.86 1.40
C ILE A 139 -10.51 -13.05 2.28
N GLY A 140 -10.17 -12.99 3.56
CA GLY A 140 -10.44 -14.07 4.50
C GLY A 140 -10.79 -13.59 5.88
N GLU A 141 -11.16 -14.53 6.72
CA GLU A 141 -11.46 -14.23 8.11
C GLU A 141 -10.17 -14.19 8.93
N GLU A 142 -10.19 -13.41 10.00
CA GLU A 142 -9.13 -13.43 10.99
C GLU A 142 -9.28 -14.72 11.83
N GLU A 143 -8.19 -15.48 11.93
CA GLU A 143 -8.16 -16.71 12.72
C GLU A 143 -7.63 -16.47 14.13
#